data_ae40bd46b38adac7b89b18c1abd46a8b
#
_entry.id   ae40bd46b38adac7b89b18c1abd46a8b
#
_cell.length_a   1.000
_cell.length_b   1.000
_cell.length_c   1.000
_cell.angle_alpha   90.00
_cell.angle_beta   90.00
_cell.angle_gamma   90.00
#
_symmetry.space_group_name_H-M   'P 1'
#
loop_
_entity.id
_entity.type
_entity.pdbx_description
1 polymer ?
#
loop_
_entity_poly.entity_id
_entity_poly.type
_entity_poly.pdbx_seq_one_letter_code
_entity_poly.pdbx_strand_id
1 'polypeptide(L)'
;MAVFDHLRLVSLAVLMLASQLDFASAGVRVFGLHARDLNGDPAGNKPDPYVKVWCGSTFGGQTEFHKDNAHPTWSAEFYFPNCKATETLKLEVWDKDLNFDDHLGTCNEQVQYGSFALHCYPKKGTMFYKYELSQ
;
A
#
# COMPACT_ATOMS: atom_id res chain seq x y z
N MET A 1 -41.87 -1.18 31.22
CA MET A 1 -40.85 -0.13 31.37
C MET A 1 -39.44 -0.69 31.27
N ALA A 2 -39.08 -1.74 31.99
CA ALA A 2 -37.75 -2.35 31.92
C ALA A 2 -37.40 -2.85 30.50
N VAL A 3 -38.38 -3.38 29.77
CA VAL A 3 -38.18 -3.86 28.39
C VAL A 3 -37.83 -2.72 27.42
N PHE A 4 -38.40 -1.55 27.63
CA PHE A 4 -38.11 -0.36 26.82
C PHE A 4 -36.71 0.13 26.98
N ASP A 5 -36.19 0.19 28.21
CA ASP A 5 -34.82 0.61 28.49
C ASP A 5 -33.81 -0.38 27.93
N HIS A 6 -34.13 -1.67 28.00
CA HIS A 6 -33.28 -2.72 27.45
C HIS A 6 -33.11 -2.58 25.92
N LEU A 7 -34.23 -2.32 25.21
CA LEU A 7 -34.20 -2.12 23.75
C LEU A 7 -33.39 -0.88 23.37
N ARG A 8 -33.48 0.19 24.14
CA ARG A 8 -32.68 1.41 23.92
C ARG A 8 -31.19 1.13 24.04
N LEU A 9 -30.75 0.40 25.05
CA LEU A 9 -29.37 0.06 25.27
C LEU A 9 -28.80 -0.79 24.14
N VAL A 10 -29.54 -1.77 23.65
CA VAL A 10 -29.11 -2.61 22.53
C VAL A 10 -28.94 -1.78 21.26
N SER A 11 -29.88 -0.86 20.98
CA SER A 11 -29.81 -0.01 19.81
C SER A 11 -28.56 0.91 19.84
N LEU A 12 -28.25 1.50 20.98
CA LEU A 12 -27.04 2.33 21.13
C LEU A 12 -25.75 1.55 20.94
N ALA A 13 -25.67 0.32 21.45
CA ALA A 13 -24.50 -0.52 21.29
C ALA A 13 -24.22 -0.84 19.80
N VAL A 14 -25.28 -1.15 19.04
CA VAL A 14 -25.16 -1.42 17.60
C VAL A 14 -24.68 -0.19 16.85
N LEU A 15 -25.17 1.00 17.16
CA LEU A 15 -24.74 2.24 16.53
C LEU A 15 -23.26 2.54 16.82
N MET A 16 -22.80 2.32 18.03
CA MET A 16 -21.40 2.53 18.38
C MET A 16 -20.48 1.58 17.63
N LEU A 17 -20.86 0.32 17.48
CA LEU A 17 -20.08 -0.66 16.71
C LEU A 17 -19.98 -0.27 15.24
N ALA A 18 -21.08 0.18 14.63
CA ALA A 18 -21.09 0.64 13.26
C ALA A 18 -20.17 1.84 13.06
N SER A 19 -20.19 2.81 13.97
CA SER A 19 -19.31 3.98 13.93
C SER A 19 -17.83 3.58 14.04
N GLN A 20 -17.50 2.63 14.90
CA GLN A 20 -16.15 2.14 15.05
C GLN A 20 -15.65 1.43 13.79
N LEU A 21 -16.49 0.64 13.12
CA LEU A 21 -16.16 -0.04 11.88
C LEU A 21 -15.89 0.98 10.76
N ASP A 22 -16.75 2.01 10.63
CA ASP A 22 -16.55 3.07 9.64
C ASP A 22 -15.25 3.83 9.89
N PHE A 23 -14.93 4.14 11.14
CA PHE A 23 -13.67 4.79 11.51
C PHE A 23 -12.47 3.92 11.20
N ALA A 24 -12.56 2.60 11.46
CA ALA A 24 -11.47 1.66 11.19
C ALA A 24 -11.20 1.50 9.69
N SER A 25 -12.20 1.76 8.82
CA SER A 25 -12.03 1.67 7.38
C SER A 25 -11.56 2.97 6.73
N ALA A 26 -11.45 4.08 7.51
CA ALA A 26 -10.96 5.35 6.99
C ALA A 26 -9.44 5.29 6.74
N GLY A 27 -8.97 6.03 5.74
CA GLY A 27 -7.56 6.09 5.37
C GLY A 27 -7.25 5.35 4.10
N VAL A 28 -5.96 5.28 3.77
CA VAL A 28 -5.46 4.64 2.55
C VAL A 28 -4.89 3.27 2.87
N ARG A 29 -5.32 2.28 2.10
CA ARG A 29 -4.76 0.94 2.09
C ARG A 29 -4.06 0.70 0.75
N VAL A 30 -2.81 0.27 0.79
CA VAL A 30 -2.01 -0.07 -0.40
C VAL A 30 -1.78 -1.58 -0.40
N PHE A 31 -2.06 -2.23 -1.52
CA PHE A 31 -2.02 -3.69 -1.61
C PHE A 31 -1.85 -4.14 -3.06
N GLY A 32 -1.80 -5.46 -3.28
CA GLY A 32 -1.72 -6.03 -4.62
C GLY A 32 -0.43 -5.68 -5.34
N LEU A 33 0.69 -5.60 -4.62
CA LEU A 33 1.97 -5.21 -5.18
C LEU A 33 2.59 -6.36 -5.97
N HIS A 34 2.91 -6.11 -7.22
CA HIS A 34 3.69 -7.03 -8.04
C HIS A 34 4.37 -6.25 -9.16
N ALA A 35 5.39 -6.86 -9.74
CA ALA A 35 6.12 -6.25 -10.84
C ALA A 35 6.50 -7.31 -11.86
N ARG A 36 6.90 -6.88 -13.04
CA ARG A 36 7.42 -7.75 -14.07
C ARG A 36 8.51 -7.07 -14.88
N ASP A 37 9.37 -7.87 -15.45
CA ASP A 37 10.46 -7.43 -16.32
C ASP A 37 11.41 -6.47 -15.63
N LEU A 38 11.56 -6.59 -14.30
CA LEU A 38 12.55 -5.82 -13.56
C LEU A 38 13.95 -6.29 -13.94
N ASN A 39 14.84 -5.33 -14.07
CA ASN A 39 16.21 -5.60 -14.45
C ASN A 39 17.13 -5.11 -13.31
N GLY A 40 18.04 -5.97 -12.92
CA GLY A 40 18.97 -5.66 -11.84
C GLY A 40 20.23 -4.98 -12.35
N ASP A 41 21.32 -5.71 -12.32
CA ASP A 41 22.63 -5.21 -12.68
C ASP A 41 22.81 -5.01 -14.19
N PRO A 42 23.79 -4.14 -14.59
CA PRO A 42 24.16 -3.98 -15.99
C PRO A 42 24.61 -5.28 -16.67
N ALA A 43 25.03 -6.28 -15.89
CA ALA A 43 25.47 -7.58 -16.40
C ALA A 43 24.30 -8.53 -16.72
N GLY A 44 23.04 -8.09 -16.59
CA GLY A 44 21.87 -8.91 -16.87
C GLY A 44 21.44 -9.83 -15.74
N ASN A 45 21.96 -9.63 -14.54
CA ASN A 45 21.55 -10.38 -13.38
C ASN A 45 20.12 -9.98 -12.97
N LYS A 46 19.37 -10.93 -12.44
CA LYS A 46 18.03 -10.65 -11.92
C LYS A 46 18.14 -9.86 -10.64
N PRO A 47 17.23 -8.90 -10.40
CA PRO A 47 17.24 -8.15 -9.17
C PRO A 47 16.74 -8.96 -7.97
N ASP A 48 17.02 -8.44 -6.78
CA ASP A 48 16.46 -8.89 -5.52
C ASP A 48 15.47 -7.81 -5.03
N PRO A 49 14.27 -7.71 -5.63
CA PRO A 49 13.46 -6.52 -5.49
C PRO A 49 12.64 -6.47 -4.20
N TYR A 50 12.48 -5.25 -3.69
CA TYR A 50 11.57 -4.91 -2.61
C TYR A 50 11.00 -3.51 -2.82
N VAL A 51 9.96 -3.17 -2.08
CA VAL A 51 9.23 -1.91 -2.26
C VAL A 51 9.15 -1.17 -0.93
N LYS A 52 9.40 0.14 -0.97
CA LYS A 52 9.16 1.07 0.13
C LYS A 52 7.96 1.95 -0.22
N VAL A 53 7.11 2.22 0.77
CA VAL A 53 5.83 2.95 0.54
C VAL A 53 5.70 4.12 1.50
N TRP A 54 5.31 5.28 0.97
CA TRP A 54 5.02 6.50 1.72
C TRP A 54 3.67 7.08 1.31
N CYS A 55 3.00 7.74 2.25
CA CYS A 55 1.96 8.72 1.95
C CYS A 55 2.43 10.08 2.45
N GLY A 56 2.59 11.03 1.52
CA GLY A 56 3.24 12.29 1.86
C GLY A 56 4.61 12.05 2.46
N SER A 57 4.86 12.58 3.64
CA SER A 57 6.12 12.37 4.37
C SER A 57 6.10 11.16 5.30
N THR A 58 4.98 10.46 5.40
CA THR A 58 4.83 9.32 6.31
C THR A 58 5.31 8.03 5.67
N PHE A 59 6.35 7.43 6.24
CA PHE A 59 6.84 6.13 5.80
C PHE A 59 5.94 5.03 6.34
N GLY A 60 5.41 4.19 5.44
CA GLY A 60 4.53 3.09 5.81
C GLY A 60 5.21 1.75 6.01
N GLY A 61 6.46 1.64 5.60
CA GLY A 61 7.23 0.40 5.69
C GLY A 61 7.73 -0.08 4.35
N GLN A 62 8.24 -1.30 4.35
CA GLN A 62 8.78 -1.92 3.14
C GLN A 62 8.45 -3.40 3.11
N THR A 63 8.43 -3.96 1.90
CA THR A 63 8.24 -5.40 1.72
C THR A 63 9.54 -6.16 2.03
N GLU A 64 9.43 -7.48 2.12
CA GLU A 64 10.59 -8.35 2.00
C GLU A 64 11.19 -8.25 0.59
N PHE A 65 12.45 -8.62 0.42
CA PHE A 65 13.01 -8.75 -0.92
C PHE A 65 12.84 -10.19 -1.42
N HIS A 66 12.76 -10.35 -2.75
CA HIS A 66 12.70 -11.67 -3.41
C HIS A 66 14.00 -11.89 -4.16
N LYS A 67 14.74 -12.92 -3.81
CA LYS A 67 16.04 -13.18 -4.41
C LYS A 67 15.91 -13.58 -5.87
N ASP A 68 16.72 -12.96 -6.74
CA ASP A 68 16.83 -13.30 -8.17
C ASP A 68 15.46 -13.41 -8.86
N ASN A 69 14.64 -12.39 -8.72
CA ASN A 69 13.27 -12.43 -9.24
C ASN A 69 12.92 -11.17 -10.02
N ALA A 70 12.80 -11.29 -11.34
CA ALA A 70 12.41 -10.19 -12.21
C ALA A 70 10.88 -9.95 -12.22
N HIS A 71 10.09 -10.87 -11.69
CA HIS A 71 8.62 -10.82 -11.69
C HIS A 71 8.05 -11.08 -10.31
N PRO A 72 8.40 -10.25 -9.30
CA PRO A 72 7.99 -10.50 -7.91
C PRO A 72 6.53 -10.18 -7.66
N THR A 73 5.94 -10.90 -6.71
CA THR A 73 4.64 -10.60 -6.13
C THR A 73 4.82 -10.53 -4.61
N TRP A 74 4.25 -9.48 -4.00
CA TRP A 74 4.31 -9.30 -2.55
C TRP A 74 2.91 -9.33 -1.97
N SER A 75 2.74 -10.07 -0.88
CA SER A 75 1.48 -10.11 -0.15
C SER A 75 1.36 -8.98 0.88
N ALA A 76 2.43 -8.24 1.10
CA ALA A 76 2.44 -7.13 2.06
C ALA A 76 1.40 -6.08 1.69
N GLU A 77 0.76 -5.54 2.73
CA GLU A 77 -0.19 -4.44 2.63
C GLU A 77 0.26 -3.32 3.55
N PHE A 78 -0.04 -2.08 3.17
CA PHE A 78 0.34 -0.89 3.93
C PHE A 78 -0.91 -0.08 4.21
N TYR A 79 -1.02 0.40 5.44
CA TYR A 79 -2.18 1.18 5.86
C TYR A 79 -1.75 2.52 6.44
N PHE A 80 -2.33 3.58 5.88
CA PHE A 80 -2.05 4.95 6.27
C PHE A 80 -3.35 5.61 6.78
N PRO A 81 -3.62 5.55 8.10
CA PRO A 81 -4.89 6.04 8.63
C PRO A 81 -5.12 7.54 8.44
N ASN A 82 -4.05 8.30 8.31
CA ASN A 82 -4.11 9.76 8.18
C ASN A 82 -3.79 10.27 6.78
N CYS A 83 -3.66 9.37 5.81
CA CYS A 83 -3.44 9.76 4.42
C CYS A 83 -4.74 10.27 3.83
N LYS A 84 -4.70 11.49 3.29
CA LYS A 84 -5.89 12.19 2.80
C LYS A 84 -5.87 12.29 1.29
N ALA A 85 -7.05 12.53 0.72
CA ALA A 85 -7.15 12.90 -0.69
C ALA A 85 -6.22 14.08 -1.00
N THR A 86 -5.61 14.06 -2.18
CA THR A 86 -4.62 15.01 -2.68
C THR A 86 -3.19 14.82 -2.16
N GLU A 87 -2.97 14.04 -1.12
CA GLU A 87 -1.60 13.66 -0.74
C GLU A 87 -1.00 12.72 -1.76
N THR A 88 0.34 12.68 -1.84
CA THR A 88 1.05 11.84 -2.79
C THR A 88 1.38 10.49 -2.16
N LEU A 89 0.88 9.43 -2.79
CA LEU A 89 1.31 8.07 -2.51
C LEU A 89 2.56 7.81 -3.32
N LYS A 90 3.63 7.35 -2.67
CA LYS A 90 4.90 7.07 -3.32
C LYS A 90 5.34 5.65 -3.04
N LEU A 91 5.67 4.91 -4.10
CA LEU A 91 6.25 3.58 -4.02
C LEU A 91 7.62 3.62 -4.67
N GLU A 92 8.64 3.16 -3.97
CA GLU A 92 9.98 3.04 -4.52
C GLU A 92 10.35 1.57 -4.64
N VAL A 93 10.80 1.16 -5.82
CA VAL A 93 11.27 -0.19 -6.09
C VAL A 93 12.79 -0.19 -5.99
N TRP A 94 13.32 -1.12 -5.21
CA TRP A 94 14.73 -1.22 -4.91
C TRP A 94 15.24 -2.63 -5.18
N ASP A 95 16.52 -2.72 -5.53
CA ASP A 95 17.25 -3.98 -5.66
C ASP A 95 18.17 -4.13 -4.45
N LYS A 96 17.97 -5.17 -3.67
CA LYS A 96 18.78 -5.47 -2.49
C LYS A 96 20.17 -5.93 -2.89
N ASP A 97 21.20 -5.30 -2.35
CA ASP A 97 22.59 -5.60 -2.66
C ASP A 97 23.39 -5.79 -1.37
N LEU A 98 24.57 -6.38 -1.49
CA LEU A 98 25.45 -6.62 -0.34
C LEU A 98 26.00 -5.33 0.27
N ASN A 99 26.25 -4.32 -0.56
CA ASN A 99 26.84 -3.04 -0.12
C ASN A 99 25.79 -1.93 -0.07
N PHE A 100 25.30 -1.52 -1.23
CA PHE A 100 24.30 -0.44 -1.36
C PHE A 100 23.19 -0.92 -2.26
N ASP A 101 21.96 -0.76 -1.79
CA ASP A 101 20.78 -1.11 -2.58
C ASP A 101 20.65 -0.13 -3.75
N ASP A 102 20.25 -0.66 -4.91
CA ASP A 102 20.04 0.14 -6.11
C ASP A 102 18.58 0.55 -6.25
N HIS A 103 18.35 1.83 -6.52
CA HIS A 103 17.02 2.36 -6.78
C HIS A 103 16.61 2.02 -8.22
N LEU A 104 15.55 1.22 -8.39
CA LEU A 104 15.06 0.81 -9.70
C LEU A 104 14.01 1.76 -10.26
N GLY A 105 13.33 2.51 -9.42
CA GLY A 105 12.36 3.49 -9.86
C GLY A 105 11.35 3.87 -8.81
N THR A 106 10.54 4.88 -9.12
CA THR A 106 9.55 5.44 -8.22
C THR A 106 8.22 5.61 -8.94
N CYS A 107 7.13 5.22 -8.27
CA CYS A 107 5.77 5.49 -8.69
C CYS A 107 5.18 6.55 -7.77
N ASN A 108 4.58 7.58 -8.35
CA ASN A 108 3.88 8.63 -7.60
C ASN A 108 2.43 8.71 -8.07
N GLU A 109 1.51 8.81 -7.13
CA GLU A 109 0.10 8.92 -7.43
C GLU A 109 -0.56 9.88 -6.44
N GLN A 110 -1.31 10.82 -6.96
CA GLN A 110 -2.11 11.71 -6.10
C GLN A 110 -3.35 10.94 -5.64
N VAL A 111 -3.51 10.80 -4.32
CA VAL A 111 -4.56 10.00 -3.72
C VAL A 111 -5.94 10.63 -3.98
N GLN A 112 -6.90 9.80 -4.36
CA GLN A 112 -8.31 10.16 -4.53
C GLN A 112 -9.19 9.17 -3.80
N TYR A 113 -10.43 9.58 -3.48
CA TYR A 113 -11.41 8.66 -2.91
C TYR A 113 -11.79 7.59 -3.92
N GLY A 114 -11.88 6.36 -3.46
CA GLY A 114 -12.26 5.21 -4.27
C GLY A 114 -11.24 4.10 -4.21
N SER A 115 -11.36 3.16 -5.15
CA SER A 115 -10.49 2.01 -5.30
C SER A 115 -9.87 2.03 -6.68
N PHE A 116 -8.56 1.86 -6.75
CA PHE A 116 -7.80 2.00 -7.99
C PHE A 116 -6.80 0.86 -8.15
N ALA A 117 -6.69 0.36 -9.38
CA ALA A 117 -5.64 -0.56 -9.79
C ALA A 117 -4.76 0.17 -10.80
N LEU A 118 -3.49 0.35 -10.47
CA LEU A 118 -2.59 1.23 -11.19
C LEU A 118 -1.30 0.51 -11.58
N HIS A 119 -0.60 1.11 -12.53
CA HIS A 119 0.75 0.68 -12.85
C HIS A 119 1.61 1.90 -13.20
N CYS A 120 2.89 1.73 -12.99
CA CYS A 120 3.87 2.72 -13.41
C CYS A 120 5.09 2.00 -13.99
N TYR A 121 5.96 2.78 -14.59
CA TYR A 121 7.15 2.25 -15.24
C TYR A 121 8.40 2.75 -14.49
N PRO A 122 8.89 1.97 -13.51
CA PRO A 122 10.23 2.20 -12.99
C PRO A 122 11.22 2.19 -14.14
N LYS A 123 12.43 2.60 -13.88
CA LYS A 123 13.48 2.71 -14.90
C LYS A 123 13.55 1.46 -15.80
N LYS A 124 13.22 0.30 -15.27
CA LYS A 124 13.18 -0.98 -15.97
C LYS A 124 12.00 -1.79 -15.46
N GLY A 125 11.15 -2.28 -16.37
CA GLY A 125 9.98 -3.08 -16.03
C GLY A 125 8.73 -2.29 -15.71
N THR A 126 7.74 -2.99 -15.17
CA THR A 126 6.44 -2.43 -14.82
C THR A 126 6.09 -2.80 -13.40
N MET A 127 5.69 -1.81 -12.60
CA MET A 127 5.20 -1.99 -11.23
C MET A 127 3.69 -1.84 -11.22
N PHE A 128 3.00 -2.82 -10.62
CA PHE A 128 1.55 -2.81 -10.43
C PHE A 128 1.24 -2.69 -8.94
N TYR A 129 0.24 -1.88 -8.62
CA TYR A 129 -0.22 -1.71 -7.25
C TYR A 129 -1.68 -1.28 -7.23
N LYS A 130 -2.31 -1.49 -6.09
CA LYS A 130 -3.68 -1.06 -5.84
C LYS A 130 -3.71 -0.20 -4.60
N TYR A 131 -4.62 0.77 -4.56
CA TYR A 131 -4.93 1.45 -3.33
C TYR A 131 -6.42 1.75 -3.24
N GLU A 132 -6.87 1.95 -2.03
CA GLU A 132 -8.23 2.42 -1.77
C GLU A 132 -8.20 3.47 -0.67
N LEU A 133 -9.00 4.52 -0.84
CA LEU A 133 -9.24 5.54 0.17
C LEU A 133 -10.73 5.56 0.46
N SER A 134 -11.09 5.24 1.70
CA SER A 134 -12.47 5.27 2.19
C SER A 134 -12.77 6.61 2.83
N GLN A 135 -14.01 7.05 2.70
CA GLN A 135 -14.50 8.25 3.37
C GLN A 135 -14.86 7.97 4.82
#